data_0e76d9d5c55044963973384215ed3e29
#
_entry.id   0e76d9d5c55044963973384215ed3e29
#
_cell.length_a   1.000
_cell.length_b   1.000
_cell.length_c   1.000
_cell.angle_alpha   90.00
_cell.angle_beta   90.00
_cell.angle_gamma   90.00
#
_symmetry.space_group_name_H-M   'P 1'
#
loop_
_entity.id
_entity.type
_entity.pdbx_description
1 polymer ?
#
loop_
_entity_poly.entity_id
_entity_poly.type
_entity_poly.pdbx_seq_one_letter_code
_entity_poly.pdbx_strand_id
1 'polypeptide(L)'
;MINITTASISKQGDRASNQDHIGDRIGERAACFVVCDGVAGLPGGEVASLIARNAIVNAFDASQPLDAQRIRTFVADAQQAIRHGQQQNQQNRRMSTTLVGLFLDRDHELAYWTHAGDSRLYLFRRGYIREVTTDHSLVQRMRDAGHATEGINSNMLYFALGMEDEGRDASYSEVVPIEDGDAFLL
;
A
#
# COMPACT_ATOMS: atom_id res chain seq x y z
N MET A 1 -22.53 12.90 -0.50
CA MET A 1 -21.90 11.75 0.20
C MET A 1 -21.84 10.58 -0.77
N ILE A 2 -20.68 10.07 -1.05
CA ILE A 2 -20.47 8.96 -2.00
C ILE A 2 -20.95 7.63 -1.44
N ASN A 3 -21.54 6.79 -2.31
CA ASN A 3 -21.81 5.39 -2.02
C ASN A 3 -20.61 4.54 -2.40
N ILE A 4 -20.23 3.61 -1.53
CA ILE A 4 -19.09 2.72 -1.74
C ILE A 4 -19.62 1.29 -1.84
N THR A 5 -19.27 0.62 -2.93
CA THR A 5 -19.44 -0.84 -3.06
C THR A 5 -18.04 -1.44 -3.13
N THR A 6 -17.79 -2.48 -2.34
CA THR A 6 -16.46 -3.10 -2.25
C THR A 6 -16.56 -4.61 -2.36
N ALA A 7 -15.53 -5.22 -2.91
CA ALA A 7 -15.29 -6.65 -2.90
C ALA A 7 -13.80 -6.90 -2.73
N SER A 8 -13.45 -7.96 -2.04
CA SER A 8 -12.05 -8.36 -1.85
C SER A 8 -11.88 -9.85 -2.00
N ILE A 9 -10.72 -10.25 -2.46
CA ILE A 9 -10.31 -11.64 -2.57
C ILE A 9 -8.82 -11.74 -2.27
N SER A 10 -8.43 -12.74 -1.49
CA SER A 10 -7.04 -13.13 -1.28
C SER A 10 -6.94 -14.64 -1.44
N LYS A 11 -5.97 -15.10 -2.23
CA LYS A 11 -5.74 -16.52 -2.47
C LYS A 11 -4.25 -16.82 -2.43
N GLN A 12 -3.90 -17.94 -1.81
CA GLN A 12 -2.51 -18.40 -1.71
C GLN A 12 -1.86 -18.67 -3.07
N GLY A 13 -2.64 -19.07 -4.08
CA GLY A 13 -2.11 -19.51 -5.37
C GLY A 13 -1.20 -20.75 -5.21
N ASP A 14 -0.11 -20.76 -5.98
CA ASP A 14 0.87 -21.87 -5.97
C ASP A 14 1.98 -21.68 -4.92
N ARG A 15 1.84 -20.72 -4.00
CA ARG A 15 2.81 -20.44 -2.94
C ARG A 15 2.67 -21.40 -1.76
N ALA A 16 3.73 -21.57 -0.99
CA ALA A 16 3.71 -22.39 0.24
C ALA A 16 2.83 -21.77 1.35
N SER A 17 2.73 -20.44 1.37
CA SER A 17 1.86 -19.67 2.29
C SER A 17 1.35 -18.42 1.59
N ASN A 18 0.21 -17.91 2.05
CA ASN A 18 -0.29 -16.61 1.66
C ASN A 18 0.32 -15.54 2.59
N GLN A 19 1.08 -14.63 2.02
CA GLN A 19 1.74 -13.55 2.75
C GLN A 19 1.02 -12.20 2.58
N ASP A 20 -0.13 -12.19 1.89
CA ASP A 20 -0.92 -11.00 1.65
C ASP A 20 -1.90 -10.75 2.79
N HIS A 21 -2.05 -9.50 3.19
CA HIS A 21 -3.07 -9.07 4.11
C HIS A 21 -3.85 -7.89 3.56
N ILE A 22 -5.18 -8.05 3.57
CA ILE A 22 -6.14 -7.03 3.15
C ILE A 22 -6.84 -6.49 4.40
N GLY A 23 -7.16 -5.20 4.41
CA GLY A 23 -7.96 -4.61 5.46
C GLY A 23 -8.71 -3.38 4.97
N ASP A 24 -9.87 -3.15 5.56
CA ASP A 24 -10.65 -1.96 5.30
C ASP A 24 -11.34 -1.45 6.55
N ARG A 25 -11.72 -0.19 6.52
CA ARG A 25 -12.63 0.43 7.47
C ARG A 25 -13.47 1.48 6.76
N ILE A 26 -14.77 1.31 6.80
CA ILE A 26 -15.75 2.20 6.16
C ILE A 26 -16.61 2.83 7.24
N GLY A 27 -16.59 4.15 7.31
CA GLY A 27 -17.45 4.93 8.19
C GLY A 27 -18.29 5.94 7.44
N GLU A 28 -19.00 6.78 8.17
CA GLU A 28 -19.88 7.77 7.57
C GLU A 28 -19.09 8.85 6.81
N ARG A 29 -17.98 9.35 7.39
CA ARG A 29 -17.21 10.47 6.85
C ARG A 29 -16.00 10.08 6.01
N ALA A 30 -15.41 8.93 6.31
CA ALA A 30 -14.21 8.48 5.61
C ALA A 30 -14.15 6.96 5.49
N ALA A 31 -13.35 6.47 4.54
CA ALA A 31 -13.05 5.05 4.40
C ALA A 31 -11.58 4.84 4.08
N CYS A 32 -11.02 3.71 4.48
CA CYS A 32 -9.70 3.25 4.06
C CYS A 32 -9.74 1.81 3.58
N PHE A 33 -8.89 1.50 2.62
CA PHE A 33 -8.66 0.17 2.06
C PHE A 33 -7.16 -0.04 1.95
N VAL A 34 -6.66 -1.17 2.43
CA VAL A 34 -5.23 -1.45 2.52
C VAL A 34 -4.94 -2.84 2.00
N VAL A 35 -3.94 -2.95 1.16
CA VAL A 35 -3.36 -4.21 0.69
C VAL A 35 -1.86 -4.19 1.01
N CYS A 36 -1.38 -5.26 1.63
CA CYS A 36 0.02 -5.47 1.95
C CYS A 36 0.43 -6.86 1.48
N ASP A 37 1.43 -6.95 0.59
CA ASP A 37 2.06 -8.20 0.14
C ASP A 37 3.40 -8.37 0.85
N GLY A 38 3.55 -9.44 1.62
CA GLY A 38 4.78 -9.74 2.33
C GLY A 38 5.92 -10.09 1.38
N VAL A 39 7.03 -9.34 1.42
CA VAL A 39 8.15 -9.55 0.49
C VAL A 39 8.74 -10.94 0.67
N ALA A 40 8.66 -11.74 -0.38
CA ALA A 40 9.16 -13.11 -0.41
C ALA A 40 10.71 -13.18 -0.45
N GLY A 41 11.26 -14.35 -0.11
CA GLY A 41 12.71 -14.61 -0.13
C GLY A 41 13.44 -14.35 1.19
N LEU A 42 12.79 -13.70 2.14
CA LEU A 42 13.26 -13.53 3.53
C LEU A 42 12.14 -13.95 4.49
N PRO A 43 12.50 -14.46 5.69
CA PRO A 43 11.51 -14.80 6.71
C PRO A 43 10.73 -13.57 7.18
N GLY A 44 9.43 -13.77 7.48
CA GLY A 44 8.61 -12.78 8.15
C GLY A 44 7.79 -11.86 7.24
N GLY A 45 7.72 -12.10 5.92
CA GLY A 45 6.87 -11.31 5.02
C GLY A 45 5.40 -11.29 5.46
N GLU A 46 4.83 -12.45 5.81
CA GLU A 46 3.47 -12.56 6.37
C GLU A 46 3.30 -11.73 7.65
N VAL A 47 4.30 -11.73 8.53
CA VAL A 47 4.26 -10.95 9.77
C VAL A 47 4.33 -9.45 9.48
N ALA A 48 5.18 -9.04 8.54
CA ALA A 48 5.32 -7.64 8.15
C ALA A 48 4.02 -7.09 7.54
N SER A 49 3.41 -7.83 6.61
CA SER A 49 2.15 -7.42 5.96
C SER A 49 0.99 -7.36 6.96
N LEU A 50 0.92 -8.30 7.92
CA LEU A 50 -0.07 -8.25 8.99
C LEU A 50 0.11 -7.04 9.91
N ILE A 51 1.36 -6.75 10.31
CA ILE A 51 1.69 -5.59 11.15
C ILE A 51 1.32 -4.29 10.44
N ALA A 52 1.74 -4.12 9.18
CA ALA A 52 1.46 -2.91 8.41
C ALA A 52 -0.04 -2.66 8.25
N ARG A 53 -0.78 -3.68 7.82
CA ARG A 53 -2.24 -3.61 7.68
C ARG A 53 -2.91 -3.25 9.01
N ASN A 54 -2.55 -3.92 10.10
CA ASN A 54 -3.13 -3.66 11.41
C ASN A 54 -2.81 -2.25 11.92
N ALA A 55 -1.58 -1.77 11.74
CA ALA A 55 -1.19 -0.44 12.17
C ALA A 55 -2.08 0.64 11.50
N ILE A 56 -2.30 0.54 10.19
CA ILE A 56 -3.10 1.52 9.46
C ILE A 56 -4.59 1.39 9.81
N VAL A 57 -5.16 0.19 9.70
CA VAL A 57 -6.61 -0.02 9.87
C VAL A 57 -7.06 0.27 11.31
N ASN A 58 -6.24 -0.07 12.31
CA ASN A 58 -6.58 0.20 13.72
C ASN A 58 -6.43 1.67 14.10
N ALA A 59 -5.47 2.39 13.51
CA ALA A 59 -5.29 3.82 13.73
C ALA A 59 -6.30 4.68 12.95
N PHE A 60 -6.91 4.13 11.90
CA PHE A 60 -7.86 4.85 11.07
C PHE A 60 -9.19 5.09 11.81
N ASP A 61 -9.46 6.33 12.15
CA ASP A 61 -10.75 6.78 12.69
C ASP A 61 -11.59 7.39 11.57
N ALA A 62 -12.62 6.65 11.14
CA ALA A 62 -13.49 7.03 10.02
C ALA A 62 -14.47 8.19 10.37
N SER A 63 -14.49 8.67 11.61
CA SER A 63 -15.28 9.83 12.05
C SER A 63 -14.50 11.15 11.96
N GLN A 64 -13.18 11.07 11.79
CA GLN A 64 -12.29 12.23 11.73
C GLN A 64 -12.05 12.71 10.31
N PRO A 65 -11.81 14.02 10.10
CA PRO A 65 -11.41 14.54 8.81
C PRO A 65 -10.15 13.84 8.28
N LEU A 66 -10.07 13.69 6.97
CA LEU A 66 -8.95 13.07 6.29
C LEU A 66 -8.12 14.15 5.59
N ASP A 67 -6.81 14.09 5.75
CA ASP A 67 -5.85 14.94 5.04
C ASP A 67 -4.56 14.18 4.73
N ALA A 68 -3.72 14.78 3.88
CA ALA A 68 -2.46 14.18 3.47
C ALA A 68 -1.50 13.92 4.64
N GLN A 69 -1.53 14.75 5.68
CA GLN A 69 -0.64 14.59 6.84
C GLN A 69 -1.02 13.37 7.67
N ARG A 70 -2.31 13.11 7.87
CA ARG A 70 -2.78 11.89 8.56
C ARG A 70 -2.38 10.64 7.80
N ILE A 71 -2.46 10.65 6.46
CA ILE A 71 -2.04 9.50 5.66
C ILE A 71 -0.54 9.24 5.83
N ARG A 72 0.29 10.28 5.82
CA ARG A 72 1.73 10.16 6.12
C ARG A 72 1.99 9.58 7.51
N THR A 73 1.21 10.00 8.50
CA THR A 73 1.30 9.47 9.87
C THR A 73 0.98 7.98 9.91
N PHE A 74 -0.08 7.52 9.24
CA PHE A 74 -0.42 6.08 9.17
C PHE A 74 0.72 5.25 8.57
N VAL A 75 1.36 5.74 7.51
CA VAL A 75 2.50 5.05 6.88
C VAL A 75 3.72 5.03 7.80
N ALA A 76 4.01 6.14 8.45
CA ALA A 76 5.12 6.24 9.41
C ALA A 76 4.91 5.30 10.61
N ASP A 77 3.69 5.23 11.15
CA ASP A 77 3.33 4.33 12.25
C ASP A 77 3.46 2.86 11.82
N ALA A 78 3.02 2.51 10.60
CA ALA A 78 3.19 1.17 10.05
C ALA A 78 4.67 0.80 9.89
N GLN A 79 5.50 1.70 9.36
CA GLN A 79 6.95 1.52 9.25
C GLN A 79 7.60 1.33 10.63
N GLN A 80 7.21 2.13 11.62
CA GLN A 80 7.72 2.02 12.98
C GLN A 80 7.30 0.69 13.63
N ALA A 81 6.06 0.27 13.44
CA ALA A 81 5.56 -1.01 13.97
C ALA A 81 6.32 -2.21 13.39
N ILE A 82 6.63 -2.20 12.07
CA ILE A 82 7.47 -3.23 11.45
C ILE A 82 8.87 -3.21 12.05
N ARG A 83 9.52 -2.04 12.18
CA ARG A 83 10.85 -1.90 12.78
C ARG A 83 10.88 -2.42 14.22
N HIS A 84 9.84 -2.16 14.99
CA HIS A 84 9.71 -2.71 16.34
C HIS A 84 9.64 -4.25 16.31
N GLY A 85 8.84 -4.83 15.42
CA GLY A 85 8.76 -6.28 15.24
C GLY A 85 10.08 -6.92 14.80
N GLN A 86 10.85 -6.24 13.95
CA GLN A 86 12.20 -6.67 13.54
C GLN A 86 13.19 -6.77 14.73
N GLN A 87 13.06 -5.86 15.68
CA GLN A 87 13.90 -5.85 16.91
C GLN A 87 13.50 -6.95 17.90
N GLN A 88 12.23 -7.34 17.93
CA GLN A 88 11.72 -8.34 18.87
C GLN A 88 12.06 -9.78 18.48
N ASN A 89 12.28 -10.06 17.18
CA ASN A 89 12.54 -11.41 16.70
C ASN A 89 13.66 -11.41 15.65
N GLN A 90 14.77 -12.03 15.98
CA GLN A 90 15.94 -12.10 15.11
C GLN A 90 15.66 -12.83 13.78
N GLN A 91 14.72 -13.77 13.74
CA GLN A 91 14.31 -14.42 12.48
C GLN A 91 13.61 -13.44 11.54
N ASN A 92 12.89 -12.46 12.09
CA ASN A 92 12.12 -11.45 11.34
C ASN A 92 12.87 -10.13 11.14
N ARG A 93 14.17 -10.06 11.51
CA ARG A 93 14.96 -8.80 11.50
C ARG A 93 14.99 -8.10 10.13
N ARG A 94 14.68 -8.81 9.06
CA ARG A 94 14.66 -8.29 7.68
C ARG A 94 13.28 -8.40 7.02
N MET A 95 12.23 -8.67 7.83
CA MET A 95 10.87 -8.73 7.30
C MET A 95 10.48 -7.41 6.67
N SER A 96 9.80 -7.48 5.55
CA SER A 96 9.32 -6.31 4.82
C SER A 96 8.05 -6.65 4.06
N THR A 97 7.30 -5.63 3.66
CA THR A 97 6.03 -5.76 2.95
C THR A 97 5.81 -4.60 2.01
N THR A 98 5.10 -4.83 0.92
CA THR A 98 4.52 -3.75 0.13
C THR A 98 3.40 -3.08 0.92
N LEU A 99 2.95 -1.94 0.43
CA LEU A 99 1.76 -1.24 0.88
C LEU A 99 1.07 -0.62 -0.33
N VAL A 100 -0.24 -0.79 -0.41
CA VAL A 100 -1.14 0.09 -1.16
C VAL A 100 -2.27 0.49 -0.22
N GLY A 101 -2.46 1.78 -0.02
CA GLY A 101 -3.52 2.33 0.81
C GLY A 101 -4.35 3.34 0.02
N LEU A 102 -5.67 3.12 -0.06
CA LEU A 102 -6.65 4.06 -0.59
C LEU A 102 -7.45 4.65 0.58
N PHE A 103 -7.57 5.96 0.59
CA PHE A 103 -8.29 6.72 1.61
C PHE A 103 -9.31 7.63 0.94
N LEU A 104 -10.57 7.53 1.34
CA LEU A 104 -11.67 8.28 0.76
C LEU A 104 -12.25 9.24 1.81
N ASP A 105 -12.24 10.53 1.51
CA ASP A 105 -13.02 11.54 2.22
C ASP A 105 -14.40 11.60 1.58
N ARG A 106 -15.41 11.12 2.31
CA ARG A 106 -16.78 10.99 1.82
C ARG A 106 -17.56 12.30 1.90
N ASP A 107 -17.15 13.19 2.79
CA ASP A 107 -17.79 14.50 2.97
C ASP A 107 -17.42 15.44 1.82
N HIS A 108 -16.16 15.39 1.37
CA HIS A 108 -15.64 16.26 0.34
C HIS A 108 -15.49 15.56 -1.03
N GLU A 109 -15.80 14.26 -1.10
CA GLU A 109 -15.71 13.44 -2.33
C GLU A 109 -14.29 13.43 -2.90
N LEU A 110 -13.31 13.20 -2.02
CA LEU A 110 -11.89 13.21 -2.36
C LEU A 110 -11.25 11.83 -2.11
N ALA A 111 -10.35 11.45 -3.00
CA ALA A 111 -9.51 10.27 -2.87
C ALA A 111 -8.04 10.65 -2.69
N TYR A 112 -7.37 9.89 -1.83
CA TYR A 112 -5.93 9.91 -1.61
C TYR A 112 -5.43 8.48 -1.65
N TRP A 113 -4.22 8.26 -2.15
CA TRP A 113 -3.57 6.97 -2.01
C TRP A 113 -2.09 7.10 -1.73
N THR A 114 -1.54 6.03 -1.19
CA THR A 114 -0.11 5.87 -0.94
C THR A 114 0.31 4.47 -1.31
N HIS A 115 1.56 4.31 -1.72
CA HIS A 115 2.10 2.97 -1.94
C HIS A 115 3.60 2.90 -1.62
N ALA A 116 4.04 1.68 -1.32
CA ALA A 116 5.43 1.28 -1.17
C ALA A 116 5.58 -0.13 -1.76
N GLY A 117 6.54 -0.35 -2.65
CA GLY A 117 6.73 -1.62 -3.35
C GLY A 117 6.12 -1.65 -4.74
N ASP A 118 5.73 -2.82 -5.21
CA ASP A 118 5.21 -3.10 -6.55
C ASP A 118 3.74 -3.56 -6.57
N SER A 119 3.07 -3.59 -5.43
CA SER A 119 1.61 -3.66 -5.38
C SER A 119 1.03 -2.34 -5.90
N ARG A 120 0.00 -2.43 -6.75
CA ARG A 120 -0.47 -1.28 -7.51
C ARG A 120 -1.89 -0.89 -7.17
N LEU A 121 -2.17 0.41 -7.25
CA LEU A 121 -3.51 0.95 -7.32
C LEU A 121 -3.79 1.41 -8.75
N TYR A 122 -4.98 1.09 -9.24
CA TYR A 122 -5.53 1.59 -10.49
C TYR A 122 -6.80 2.39 -10.20
N LEU A 123 -6.90 3.59 -10.76
CA LEU A 123 -8.16 4.33 -10.85
C LEU A 123 -8.73 4.17 -12.27
N PHE A 124 -9.91 3.60 -12.34
CA PHE A 124 -10.71 3.53 -13.57
C PHE A 124 -11.78 4.62 -13.51
N ARG A 125 -11.87 5.39 -14.59
CA ARG A 125 -12.88 6.44 -14.79
C ARG A 125 -13.47 6.33 -16.17
N ARG A 126 -14.79 6.23 -16.26
CA ARG A 126 -15.51 6.09 -17.55
C ARG A 126 -15.02 4.92 -18.40
N GLY A 127 -14.62 3.81 -17.74
CA GLY A 127 -14.14 2.58 -18.41
C GLY A 127 -12.66 2.61 -18.85
N TYR A 128 -11.91 3.67 -18.54
CA TYR A 128 -10.49 3.77 -18.88
C TYR A 128 -9.64 3.87 -17.61
N ILE A 129 -8.40 3.37 -17.70
CA ILE A 129 -7.40 3.61 -16.65
C ILE A 129 -7.05 5.10 -16.67
N ARG A 130 -7.35 5.78 -15.59
CA ARG A 130 -7.07 7.21 -15.40
C ARG A 130 -5.73 7.43 -14.71
N GLU A 131 -5.45 6.61 -13.69
CA GLU A 131 -4.21 6.65 -12.91
C GLU A 131 -3.77 5.22 -12.58
N VAL A 132 -2.47 5.04 -12.45
CA VAL A 132 -1.83 3.82 -11.91
C VAL A 132 -0.57 4.20 -11.15
N THR A 133 -0.33 3.55 -10.03
CA THR A 133 0.89 3.77 -9.24
C THR A 133 2.12 3.23 -9.97
N THR A 134 3.28 3.85 -9.74
CA THR A 134 4.56 3.45 -10.33
C THR A 134 5.35 2.61 -9.34
N ASP A 135 5.76 1.41 -9.74
CA ASP A 135 6.43 0.44 -8.86
C ASP A 135 7.74 0.98 -8.27
N HIS A 136 7.99 0.68 -7.01
CA HIS A 136 9.29 0.85 -6.38
C HIS A 136 10.21 -0.36 -6.67
N SER A 137 10.21 -0.84 -7.93
CA SER A 137 11.06 -1.92 -8.40
C SER A 137 12.33 -1.40 -9.08
N LEU A 138 13.41 -2.18 -8.99
CA LEU A 138 14.67 -1.82 -9.66
C LEU A 138 14.50 -1.70 -11.18
N VAL A 139 13.69 -2.58 -11.76
CA VAL A 139 13.37 -2.54 -13.20
C VAL A 139 12.70 -1.22 -13.58
N GLN A 140 11.72 -0.77 -12.80
CA GLN A 140 11.05 0.50 -13.06
C GLN A 140 12.01 1.68 -12.93
N ARG A 141 12.81 1.71 -11.87
CA ARG A 141 13.80 2.75 -11.65
C ARG A 141 14.83 2.85 -12.81
N MET A 142 15.24 1.70 -13.35
CA MET A 142 16.17 1.68 -14.49
C MET A 142 15.50 2.16 -15.79
N ARG A 143 14.22 1.79 -16.01
CA ARG A 143 13.45 2.32 -17.15
C ARG A 143 13.33 3.83 -17.10
N ASP A 144 13.01 4.37 -15.94
CA ASP A 144 12.86 5.82 -15.73
C ASP A 144 14.19 6.56 -15.95
N ALA A 145 15.31 5.90 -15.67
CA ALA A 145 16.66 6.41 -15.95
C ALA A 145 17.16 6.16 -17.40
N GLY A 146 16.31 5.55 -18.25
CA GLY A 146 16.67 5.24 -19.65
C GLY A 146 17.69 4.09 -19.82
N HIS A 147 17.84 3.23 -18.81
CA HIS A 147 18.73 2.08 -18.85
C HIS A 147 18.04 0.82 -19.36
N ALA A 148 18.81 -0.08 -19.96
CA ALA A 148 18.35 -1.41 -20.34
C ALA A 148 17.99 -2.23 -19.09
N THR A 149 16.93 -3.02 -19.19
CA THR A 149 16.42 -3.84 -18.06
C THR A 149 16.53 -5.34 -18.32
N GLU A 150 17.17 -5.74 -19.41
CA GLU A 150 17.36 -7.16 -19.76
C GLU A 150 18.20 -7.88 -18.70
N GLY A 151 17.71 -9.05 -18.27
CA GLY A 151 18.39 -9.87 -17.27
C GLY A 151 18.22 -9.41 -15.81
N ILE A 152 17.49 -8.33 -15.54
CA ILE A 152 17.20 -7.87 -14.18
C ILE A 152 15.98 -8.63 -13.66
N ASN A 153 16.07 -9.12 -12.41
CA ASN A 153 14.96 -9.73 -11.73
C ASN A 153 13.85 -8.67 -11.51
N SER A 154 12.68 -8.89 -12.14
CA SER A 154 11.54 -7.97 -12.06
C SER A 154 10.98 -7.80 -10.65
N ASN A 155 11.20 -8.77 -9.76
CA ASN A 155 10.69 -8.77 -8.38
C ASN A 155 11.66 -8.09 -7.40
N MET A 156 12.74 -7.48 -7.88
CA MET A 156 13.68 -6.78 -7.00
C MET A 156 13.16 -5.38 -6.69
N LEU A 157 12.74 -5.18 -5.44
CA LEU A 157 12.32 -3.88 -4.95
C LEU A 157 13.52 -3.05 -4.50
N TYR A 158 13.48 -1.75 -4.76
CA TYR A 158 14.42 -0.81 -4.15
C TYR A 158 13.85 -0.14 -2.89
N PHE A 159 12.53 -0.22 -2.68
CA PHE A 159 11.85 0.26 -1.48
C PHE A 159 10.58 -0.56 -1.20
N ALA A 160 10.38 -0.89 0.06
CA ALA A 160 9.15 -1.44 0.67
C ALA A 160 9.19 -1.13 2.17
N LEU A 161 8.05 -1.21 2.87
CA LEU A 161 8.00 -1.01 4.31
C LEU A 161 8.84 -2.08 5.04
N GLY A 162 9.62 -1.67 6.02
CA GLY A 162 10.54 -2.53 6.75
C GLY A 162 11.95 -2.62 6.15
N MET A 163 12.16 -2.18 4.90
CA MET A 163 13.51 -2.02 4.37
C MET A 163 14.22 -0.82 4.99
N GLU A 164 15.56 -0.82 4.93
CA GLU A 164 16.36 0.36 5.24
C GLU A 164 16.00 1.47 4.24
N ASP A 165 15.59 2.62 4.77
CA ASP A 165 15.01 3.67 3.93
C ASP A 165 16.04 4.49 3.15
N GLU A 166 17.30 4.62 3.67
CA GLU A 166 18.34 5.42 3.04
C GLU A 166 17.83 6.79 2.52
N GLY A 167 16.85 7.38 3.23
CA GLY A 167 16.19 8.61 2.82
C GLY A 167 15.07 8.44 1.79
N ARG A 168 14.59 7.21 1.55
CA ARG A 168 13.43 6.91 0.71
C ARG A 168 12.16 6.87 1.55
N ASP A 169 11.04 7.18 0.93
CA ASP A 169 9.71 7.19 1.55
C ASP A 169 8.69 6.52 0.62
N ALA A 170 7.52 6.22 1.15
CA ALA A 170 6.38 5.82 0.35
C ALA A 170 5.98 6.95 -0.62
N SER A 171 5.41 6.59 -1.74
CA SER A 171 4.82 7.56 -2.65
C SER A 171 3.39 7.92 -2.21
N TYR A 172 3.04 9.17 -2.41
CA TYR A 172 1.73 9.73 -2.06
C TYR A 172 1.12 10.41 -3.28
N SER A 173 -0.17 10.20 -3.50
CA SER A 173 -0.89 10.91 -4.56
C SER A 173 -1.10 12.38 -4.20
N GLU A 174 -1.29 13.20 -5.23
CA GLU A 174 -2.07 14.41 -5.06
C GLU A 174 -3.52 14.02 -4.68
N VAL A 175 -4.28 14.99 -4.17
CA VAL A 175 -5.70 14.80 -3.89
C VAL A 175 -6.49 14.72 -5.20
N VAL A 176 -7.36 13.71 -5.32
CA VAL A 176 -8.14 13.48 -6.53
C VAL A 176 -9.63 13.58 -6.22
N PRO A 177 -10.37 14.49 -6.87
CA PRO A 177 -11.83 14.49 -6.77
C PRO A 177 -12.42 13.18 -7.31
N ILE A 178 -13.36 12.59 -6.57
CA ILE A 178 -14.07 11.38 -6.97
C ILE A 178 -15.22 11.77 -7.90
N GLU A 179 -15.34 11.06 -9.02
CA GLU A 179 -16.50 11.19 -9.94
C GLU A 179 -17.40 9.95 -9.81
N ASP A 180 -18.68 10.14 -10.15
CA ASP A 180 -19.62 9.02 -10.16
C ASP A 180 -19.18 7.94 -11.18
N GLY A 181 -19.18 6.69 -10.73
CA GLY A 181 -18.71 5.54 -11.51
C GLY A 181 -17.20 5.32 -11.48
N ASP A 182 -16.44 6.07 -10.68
CA ASP A 182 -15.03 5.73 -10.42
C ASP A 182 -14.92 4.35 -9.77
N ALA A 183 -13.92 3.57 -10.21
CA ALA A 183 -13.57 2.31 -9.60
C ALA A 183 -12.07 2.26 -9.28
N PHE A 184 -11.75 1.82 -8.08
CA PHE A 184 -10.37 1.60 -7.65
C PHE A 184 -10.10 0.10 -7.53
N LEU A 185 -8.94 -0.33 -8.01
CA LEU A 185 -8.43 -1.68 -7.86
C LEU A 185 -7.07 -1.59 -7.14
N LEU A 186 -6.94 -2.32 -6.04
CA LEU A 186 -5.70 -2.44 -5.28
C LEU A 186 -5.16 -3.86 -5.41
#